data_6d7aea1fc78e74a5005c3aff0caf28d2
#
_entry.id   6d7aea1fc78e74a5005c3aff0caf28d2
#
_cell.length_a   1.000
_cell.length_b   1.000
_cell.length_c   1.000
_cell.angle_alpha   90.00
_cell.angle_beta   90.00
_cell.angle_gamma   90.00
#
_symmetry.space_group_name_H-M   'P 1'
#
loop_
_entity.id
_entity.type
_entity.pdbx_description
1 polymer ?
#
loop_
_entity_poly.entity_id
_entity_poly.type
_entity_poly.pdbx_seq_one_letter_code
_entity_poly.pdbx_strand_id
1 'polypeptide(L)'
;MLAGESPASYVAFDCLADGEADLRSEPFSARRARLERIAGDPPASVHLTPATLDPVEAQRWFEVFEGAGLDGVIAKRADDPYAPGKRTMAKIKHARTADCVVAGFRWHKNGPGTMIGSLLLGLLNDAGQLQHVGVTSSFTLEKRRELVELLAPYRRDALERHPWRDWADAEAEAAASGRRLPGATSRWNRGKDLSWEPVRPELVCEVAFDHLQRDRFRHASTFRRWRPDRSAADCRYDQLEETPPALLADLFGH
;
A
#
# COMPACT_ATOMS: atom_id res chain seq x y z
N MET A 1 6.11 20.37 19.67
CA MET A 1 4.70 20.67 19.90
C MET A 1 3.93 20.45 18.61
N LEU A 2 3.82 19.17 18.23
CA LEU A 2 3.26 18.74 16.93
C LEU A 2 1.76 19.05 16.75
N ALA A 3 1.01 19.16 17.85
CA ALA A 3 -0.44 19.42 17.78
C ALA A 3 -0.85 20.80 17.24
N GLY A 4 0.05 21.78 17.28
CA GLY A 4 -0.18 23.12 16.70
C GLY A 4 0.18 23.21 15.22
N GLU A 5 1.07 22.32 14.75
CA GLU A 5 1.58 22.31 13.37
C GLU A 5 0.81 21.30 12.49
N SER A 6 0.20 20.30 13.11
CA SER A 6 -0.58 19.24 12.45
C SER A 6 -1.71 18.78 13.38
N PRO A 7 -2.80 19.53 13.49
CA PRO A 7 -3.92 19.19 14.35
C PRO A 7 -4.56 17.86 13.90
N ALA A 8 -4.82 16.95 14.85
CA ALA A 8 -5.51 15.72 14.58
C ALA A 8 -7.02 15.99 14.47
N SER A 9 -7.66 15.36 13.48
CA SER A 9 -9.12 15.33 13.35
C SER A 9 -9.68 13.98 13.78
N TYR A 10 -10.82 13.98 14.41
CA TYR A 10 -11.58 12.78 14.75
C TYR A 10 -12.67 12.54 13.69
N VAL A 11 -12.66 11.37 13.07
CA VAL A 11 -13.64 11.01 12.04
C VAL A 11 -14.52 9.86 12.56
N ALA A 12 -15.79 10.17 12.85
CA ALA A 12 -16.76 9.19 13.34
C ALA A 12 -17.53 8.53 12.20
N PHE A 13 -17.78 7.22 12.28
CA PHE A 13 -18.45 6.44 11.25
C PHE A 13 -19.51 5.44 11.78
N ASP A 14 -19.57 5.23 13.09
CA ASP A 14 -20.55 4.36 13.75
C ASP A 14 -20.72 4.79 15.21
N CYS A 15 -21.85 4.45 15.85
CA CYS A 15 -22.11 4.70 17.26
C CYS A 15 -22.41 3.38 17.96
N LEU A 16 -21.51 2.94 18.85
CA LEU A 16 -21.65 1.67 19.55
C LEU A 16 -22.21 1.80 20.94
N ALA A 17 -22.15 3.00 21.52
CA ALA A 17 -22.75 3.33 22.79
C ALA A 17 -23.11 4.83 22.85
N ASP A 18 -24.12 5.17 23.65
CA ASP A 18 -24.52 6.55 23.94
C ASP A 18 -24.89 6.63 25.44
N GLY A 19 -24.03 7.26 26.24
CA GLY A 19 -24.10 7.17 27.70
C GLY A 19 -24.04 5.72 28.17
N GLU A 20 -24.99 5.28 28.95
CA GLU A 20 -25.10 3.90 29.46
C GLU A 20 -25.76 2.94 28.44
N ALA A 21 -26.27 3.44 27.31
CA ALA A 21 -26.96 2.61 26.34
C ALA A 21 -25.95 1.91 25.41
N ASP A 22 -25.95 0.57 25.40
CA ASP A 22 -25.23 -0.25 24.44
C ASP A 22 -26.04 -0.40 23.15
N LEU A 23 -25.53 0.13 22.05
CA LEU A 23 -26.21 0.14 20.76
C LEU A 23 -25.72 -0.98 19.79
N ARG A 24 -24.83 -1.84 20.22
CA ARG A 24 -24.22 -2.85 19.32
C ARG A 24 -25.22 -3.85 18.76
N SER A 25 -26.31 -4.13 19.46
CA SER A 25 -27.39 -4.99 18.99
C SER A 25 -28.36 -4.30 18.01
N GLU A 26 -28.32 -2.97 17.95
CA GLU A 26 -29.18 -2.19 17.06
C GLU A 26 -28.74 -2.31 15.58
N PRO A 27 -29.67 -2.17 14.63
CA PRO A 27 -29.33 -2.06 13.21
C PRO A 27 -28.37 -0.91 12.92
N PHE A 28 -27.50 -1.07 11.91
CA PHE A 28 -26.56 -0.01 11.52
C PHE A 28 -27.26 1.31 11.21
N SER A 29 -28.42 1.27 10.54
CA SER A 29 -29.23 2.47 10.25
C SER A 29 -29.65 3.24 11.51
N ALA A 30 -30.06 2.54 12.57
CA ALA A 30 -30.41 3.16 13.84
C ALA A 30 -29.19 3.75 14.55
N ARG A 31 -28.07 3.04 14.56
CA ARG A 31 -26.80 3.52 15.11
C ARG A 31 -26.26 4.74 14.37
N ARG A 32 -26.39 4.74 13.03
CA ARG A 32 -25.99 5.88 12.19
C ARG A 32 -26.86 7.11 12.44
N ALA A 33 -28.16 6.97 12.50
CA ALA A 33 -29.08 8.05 12.84
C ALA A 33 -28.83 8.60 14.26
N ARG A 34 -28.40 7.74 15.19
CA ARG A 34 -27.99 8.16 16.54
C ARG A 34 -26.71 8.99 16.50
N LEU A 35 -25.71 8.54 15.73
CA LEU A 35 -24.45 9.26 15.54
C LEU A 35 -24.67 10.66 14.97
N GLU A 36 -25.47 10.79 13.91
CA GLU A 36 -25.79 12.06 13.28
C GLU A 36 -26.48 13.03 14.23
N ARG A 37 -27.37 12.52 15.07
CA ARG A 37 -28.08 13.32 16.08
C ARG A 37 -27.14 13.78 17.21
N ILE A 38 -26.23 12.93 17.68
CA ILE A 38 -25.25 13.26 18.72
C ILE A 38 -24.24 14.28 18.19
N ALA A 39 -23.78 14.08 16.96
CA ALA A 39 -22.81 14.98 16.36
C ALA A 39 -23.39 16.40 16.17
N GLY A 40 -24.64 16.52 15.73
CA GLY A 40 -25.28 17.82 15.55
C GLY A 40 -24.45 18.77 14.66
N ASP A 41 -23.99 19.86 15.26
CA ASP A 41 -23.02 20.79 14.69
C ASP A 41 -21.67 20.59 15.39
N PRO A 42 -20.81 19.69 14.87
CA PRO A 42 -19.60 19.28 15.57
C PRO A 42 -18.51 20.37 15.45
N PRO A 43 -17.59 20.46 16.42
CA PRO A 43 -16.44 21.34 16.30
C PRO A 43 -15.58 20.96 15.07
N ALA A 44 -14.85 21.92 14.51
CA ALA A 44 -14.06 21.77 13.28
C ALA A 44 -13.03 20.61 13.27
N SER A 45 -12.71 20.05 14.44
CA SER A 45 -11.83 18.88 14.56
C SER A 45 -12.57 17.54 14.58
N VAL A 46 -13.91 17.53 14.48
CA VAL A 46 -14.75 16.32 14.50
C VAL A 46 -15.56 16.25 13.23
N HIS A 47 -15.43 15.16 12.50
CA HIS A 47 -16.10 14.96 11.24
C HIS A 47 -16.91 13.66 11.26
N LEU A 48 -18.02 13.62 10.53
CA LEU A 48 -18.73 12.41 10.20
C LEU A 48 -18.31 11.92 8.81
N THR A 49 -18.04 10.63 8.67
CA THR A 49 -17.90 10.07 7.32
C THR A 49 -19.19 10.32 6.54
N PRO A 50 -19.13 10.75 5.28
CA PRO A 50 -20.30 10.80 4.43
C PRO A 50 -20.91 9.38 4.30
N ALA A 51 -22.23 9.31 4.17
CA ALA A 51 -22.96 8.07 3.97
C ALA A 51 -24.11 8.31 3.00
N THR A 52 -24.34 7.37 2.09
CA THR A 52 -25.42 7.41 1.11
C THR A 52 -26.02 6.03 0.92
N LEU A 53 -27.30 5.98 0.56
CA LEU A 53 -27.99 4.79 0.05
C LEU A 53 -28.03 4.76 -1.48
N ASP A 54 -27.61 5.84 -2.13
CA ASP A 54 -27.56 5.95 -3.58
C ASP A 54 -26.27 5.34 -4.11
N PRO A 55 -26.34 4.25 -4.91
CA PRO A 55 -25.16 3.63 -5.49
C PRO A 55 -24.43 4.53 -6.49
N VAL A 56 -25.12 5.47 -7.15
CA VAL A 56 -24.52 6.41 -8.10
C VAL A 56 -23.63 7.40 -7.36
N GLU A 57 -24.11 7.93 -6.23
CA GLU A 57 -23.32 8.83 -5.40
C GLU A 57 -22.11 8.10 -4.76
N ALA A 58 -22.29 6.86 -4.30
CA ALA A 58 -21.20 6.04 -3.78
C ALA A 58 -20.14 5.76 -4.85
N GLN A 59 -20.54 5.51 -6.10
CA GLN A 59 -19.64 5.35 -7.24
C GLN A 59 -18.89 6.63 -7.54
N ARG A 60 -19.57 7.78 -7.51
CA ARG A 60 -18.93 9.10 -7.70
C ARG A 60 -17.85 9.36 -6.62
N TRP A 61 -18.15 9.07 -5.36
CA TRP A 61 -17.16 9.18 -4.28
C TRP A 61 -15.96 8.26 -4.51
N PHE A 62 -16.22 7.02 -4.91
CA PHE A 62 -15.18 6.07 -5.22
C PHE A 62 -14.21 6.58 -6.30
N GLU A 63 -14.71 7.21 -7.36
CA GLU A 63 -13.90 7.73 -8.47
C GLU A 63 -13.17 9.02 -8.13
N VAL A 64 -13.85 9.98 -7.47
CA VAL A 64 -13.32 11.32 -7.22
C VAL A 64 -12.25 11.32 -6.13
N PHE A 65 -12.40 10.49 -5.11
CA PHE A 65 -11.50 10.49 -3.95
C PHE A 65 -10.41 9.42 -4.01
N GLU A 66 -10.21 8.81 -5.17
CA GLU A 66 -9.06 7.95 -5.40
C GLU A 66 -7.75 8.74 -5.20
N GLY A 67 -6.85 8.21 -4.39
CA GLY A 67 -5.56 8.85 -4.15
C GLY A 67 -5.54 9.95 -3.09
N ALA A 68 -6.68 10.53 -2.72
CA ALA A 68 -6.77 11.56 -1.67
C ALA A 68 -6.54 11.01 -0.24
N GLY A 69 -5.80 9.91 -0.10
CA GLY A 69 -5.59 9.22 1.17
C GLY A 69 -6.77 8.30 1.55
N LEU A 70 -7.83 8.30 0.76
CA LEU A 70 -8.99 7.42 0.95
C LEU A 70 -8.85 6.18 0.07
N ASP A 71 -8.88 5.01 0.71
CA ASP A 71 -8.68 3.71 0.06
C ASP A 71 -9.87 3.22 -0.76
N GLY A 72 -11.03 3.89 -0.71
CA GLY A 72 -12.28 3.45 -1.30
C GLY A 72 -13.48 3.59 -0.35
N VAL A 73 -14.52 2.82 -0.57
CA VAL A 73 -15.77 2.88 0.20
C VAL A 73 -16.03 1.60 1.00
N ILE A 74 -16.78 1.73 2.09
CA ILE A 74 -17.26 0.62 2.92
C ILE A 74 -18.77 0.47 2.73
N ALA A 75 -19.20 -0.64 2.14
CA ALA A 75 -20.61 -1.00 2.07
C ALA A 75 -21.02 -1.80 3.33
N LYS A 76 -22.03 -1.32 4.03
CA LYS A 76 -22.62 -1.95 5.22
C LYS A 76 -24.10 -2.20 4.96
N ARG A 77 -24.62 -3.33 5.43
CA ARG A 77 -26.06 -3.55 5.41
C ARG A 77 -26.73 -2.70 6.47
N ALA A 78 -27.82 -2.05 6.11
CA ALA A 78 -28.52 -1.10 6.98
C ALA A 78 -29.13 -1.76 8.22
N ASP A 79 -29.51 -3.02 8.11
CA ASP A 79 -30.18 -3.84 9.13
C ASP A 79 -29.24 -4.72 9.97
N ASP A 80 -27.93 -4.73 9.66
CA ASP A 80 -26.98 -5.55 10.42
C ASP A 80 -26.64 -4.95 11.79
N PRO A 81 -26.61 -5.77 12.86
CA PRO A 81 -26.03 -5.38 14.15
C PRO A 81 -24.51 -5.30 14.04
N TYR A 82 -23.86 -4.72 15.06
CA TYR A 82 -22.41 -4.74 15.17
C TYR A 82 -21.92 -6.14 15.53
N ALA A 83 -21.15 -6.74 14.65
CA ALA A 83 -20.66 -8.12 14.80
C ALA A 83 -19.11 -8.17 14.86
N PRO A 84 -18.51 -8.03 16.06
CA PRO A 84 -17.06 -8.01 16.20
C PRO A 84 -16.43 -9.31 15.73
N GLY A 85 -15.31 -9.20 14.98
CA GLY A 85 -14.59 -10.34 14.43
C GLY A 85 -15.25 -11.01 13.22
N LYS A 86 -16.43 -10.57 12.78
CA LYS A 86 -17.09 -11.09 11.58
C LYS A 86 -16.93 -10.12 10.41
N ARG A 87 -16.81 -10.66 9.21
CA ARG A 87 -16.74 -9.87 7.96
C ARG A 87 -18.14 -9.66 7.39
N THR A 88 -18.93 -8.79 8.02
CA THR A 88 -20.29 -8.42 7.59
C THR A 88 -20.31 -7.21 6.65
N MET A 89 -19.18 -6.50 6.50
CA MET A 89 -19.03 -5.33 5.64
C MET A 89 -18.21 -5.68 4.41
N ALA A 90 -18.50 -5.06 3.27
CA ALA A 90 -17.69 -5.13 2.07
C ALA A 90 -16.81 -3.87 1.97
N LYS A 91 -15.49 -4.04 1.93
CA LYS A 91 -14.54 -2.98 1.62
C LYS A 91 -14.23 -2.99 0.13
N ILE A 92 -14.69 -1.97 -0.58
CA ILE A 92 -14.47 -1.77 -2.01
C ILE A 92 -13.32 -0.79 -2.17
N LYS A 93 -12.19 -1.28 -2.68
CA LYS A 93 -10.95 -0.52 -2.84
C LYS A 93 -10.57 -0.40 -4.30
N HIS A 94 -9.92 0.72 -4.65
CA HIS A 94 -9.20 0.80 -5.92
C HIS A 94 -8.08 -0.24 -5.98
N ALA A 95 -7.95 -0.88 -7.13
CA ALA A 95 -6.82 -1.74 -7.44
C ALA A 95 -5.72 -0.86 -8.05
N ARG A 96 -4.95 -0.17 -7.21
CA ARG A 96 -3.78 0.59 -7.67
C ARG A 96 -2.73 -0.36 -8.19
N THR A 97 -2.23 -0.10 -9.38
CA THR A 97 -1.15 -0.87 -9.99
C THR A 97 0.04 0.03 -10.31
N ALA A 98 1.21 -0.58 -10.37
CA ALA A 98 2.44 0.07 -10.79
C ALA A 98 3.26 -0.89 -11.64
N ASP A 99 3.90 -0.35 -12.69
CA ASP A 99 4.93 -1.04 -13.43
C ASP A 99 6.28 -0.82 -12.75
N CYS A 100 6.88 -1.88 -12.25
CA CYS A 100 8.10 -1.83 -11.48
C CYS A 100 9.23 -2.60 -12.16
N VAL A 101 10.44 -2.07 -12.06
CA VAL A 101 11.65 -2.79 -12.45
C VAL A 101 11.93 -3.88 -11.43
N VAL A 102 12.23 -5.09 -11.90
CA VAL A 102 12.76 -6.16 -11.06
C VAL A 102 14.27 -6.06 -11.08
N ALA A 103 14.84 -5.68 -9.93
CA ALA A 103 16.29 -5.46 -9.81
C ALA A 103 17.01 -6.50 -8.93
N GLY A 104 16.23 -7.38 -8.29
CA GLY A 104 16.79 -8.47 -7.48
C GLY A 104 15.72 -9.40 -6.96
N PHE A 105 16.16 -10.42 -6.25
CA PHE A 105 15.25 -11.35 -5.58
C PHE A 105 15.85 -11.88 -4.28
N ARG A 106 15.02 -12.50 -3.46
CA ARG A 106 15.44 -13.31 -2.32
C ARG A 106 15.06 -14.75 -2.54
N TRP A 107 15.92 -15.65 -2.11
CA TRP A 107 15.58 -17.06 -2.09
C TRP A 107 14.44 -17.36 -1.12
N HIS A 108 13.70 -18.38 -1.40
CA HIS A 108 12.71 -18.92 -0.45
C HIS A 108 13.43 -19.53 0.76
N LYS A 109 12.75 -19.60 1.90
CA LYS A 109 13.29 -20.19 3.15
C LYS A 109 13.84 -21.61 3.02
N ASN A 110 13.50 -22.32 1.95
CA ASN A 110 13.98 -23.67 1.66
C ASN A 110 15.42 -23.69 1.12
N GLY A 111 16.05 -22.55 0.97
CA GLY A 111 17.42 -22.40 0.56
C GLY A 111 17.64 -21.98 -0.89
N PRO A 112 18.86 -21.56 -1.22
CA PRO A 112 19.25 -21.14 -2.57
C PRO A 112 19.03 -22.22 -3.63
N GLY A 113 18.71 -21.80 -4.85
CA GLY A 113 18.55 -22.68 -6.01
C GLY A 113 17.21 -23.43 -6.08
N THR A 114 16.40 -23.39 -5.03
CA THR A 114 15.16 -24.18 -4.99
C THR A 114 13.94 -23.41 -5.51
N MET A 115 13.71 -22.22 -4.99
CA MET A 115 12.54 -21.40 -5.29
C MET A 115 12.84 -19.92 -4.98
N ILE A 116 12.20 -19.01 -5.73
CA ILE A 116 12.23 -17.57 -5.43
C ILE A 116 11.26 -17.26 -4.28
N GLY A 117 11.76 -16.57 -3.25
CA GLY A 117 10.95 -16.10 -2.12
C GLY A 117 10.18 -14.82 -2.42
N SER A 118 10.89 -13.82 -2.94
CA SER A 118 10.32 -12.51 -3.32
C SER A 118 11.17 -11.85 -4.40
N LEU A 119 10.52 -11.01 -5.23
CA LEU A 119 11.21 -10.09 -6.13
C LEU A 119 11.37 -8.73 -5.44
N LEU A 120 12.50 -8.07 -5.69
CA LEU A 120 12.79 -6.72 -5.23
C LEU A 120 12.48 -5.75 -6.35
N LEU A 121 11.65 -4.76 -6.04
CA LEU A 121 11.04 -3.84 -7.00
C LEU A 121 11.65 -2.45 -6.88
N GLY A 122 11.85 -1.82 -8.03
CA GLY A 122 12.37 -0.46 -8.12
C GLY A 122 11.53 0.45 -9.00
N LEU A 123 11.55 1.74 -8.67
CA LEU A 123 11.04 2.84 -9.49
C LEU A 123 12.12 3.91 -9.65
N LEU A 124 12.15 4.57 -10.79
CA LEU A 124 13.05 5.68 -11.05
C LEU A 124 12.52 6.96 -10.42
N ASN A 125 13.38 7.66 -9.68
CA ASN A 125 13.11 9.00 -9.20
C ASN A 125 13.35 10.04 -10.31
N ASP A 126 13.10 11.33 -10.02
CA ASP A 126 13.28 12.43 -10.99
C ASP A 126 14.72 12.57 -11.48
N ALA A 127 15.69 12.15 -10.69
CA ALA A 127 17.11 12.11 -11.05
C ALA A 127 17.49 10.88 -11.91
N GLY A 128 16.53 10.02 -12.27
CA GLY A 128 16.76 8.78 -13.02
C GLY A 128 17.44 7.67 -12.22
N GLN A 129 17.47 7.78 -10.90
CA GLN A 129 18.05 6.76 -10.03
C GLN A 129 17.00 5.73 -9.64
N LEU A 130 17.32 4.44 -9.76
CA LEU A 130 16.42 3.35 -9.35
C LEU A 130 16.38 3.25 -7.83
N GLN A 131 15.22 3.56 -7.26
CA GLN A 131 14.95 3.47 -5.84
C GLN A 131 14.21 2.16 -5.52
N HIS A 132 14.55 1.50 -4.41
CA HIS A 132 13.83 0.31 -3.96
C HIS A 132 12.45 0.71 -3.39
N VAL A 133 11.38 0.35 -4.08
CA VAL A 133 10.01 0.72 -3.71
C VAL A 133 9.29 -0.35 -2.88
N GLY A 134 9.72 -1.60 -2.95
CA GLY A 134 9.10 -2.69 -2.20
C GLY A 134 9.42 -4.08 -2.72
N VAL A 135 8.64 -5.04 -2.30
CA VAL A 135 8.79 -6.45 -2.72
C VAL A 135 7.45 -7.03 -3.13
N THR A 136 7.48 -8.03 -4.01
CA THR A 136 6.34 -8.90 -4.26
C THR A 136 6.70 -10.34 -3.95
N SER A 137 5.81 -11.07 -3.25
CA SER A 137 6.08 -12.42 -2.77
C SER A 137 4.86 -13.35 -2.86
N SER A 138 3.73 -12.87 -3.39
CA SER A 138 2.48 -13.61 -3.52
C SER A 138 2.48 -14.55 -4.72
N PHE A 139 3.40 -15.53 -4.72
CA PHE A 139 3.52 -16.52 -5.78
C PHE A 139 3.07 -17.90 -5.32
N THR A 140 2.48 -18.67 -6.23
CA THR A 140 2.28 -20.13 -6.03
C THR A 140 3.63 -20.85 -5.97
N LEU A 141 3.67 -22.04 -5.41
CA LEU A 141 4.91 -22.84 -5.35
C LEU A 141 5.46 -23.16 -6.75
N GLU A 142 4.58 -23.40 -7.70
CA GLU A 142 4.94 -23.62 -9.09
C GLU A 142 5.62 -22.37 -9.67
N LYS A 143 4.98 -21.22 -9.54
CA LYS A 143 5.54 -19.95 -10.03
C LYS A 143 6.89 -19.60 -9.40
N ARG A 144 7.10 -19.93 -8.13
CA ARG A 144 8.40 -19.75 -7.46
C ARG A 144 9.52 -20.55 -8.09
N ARG A 145 9.23 -21.76 -8.60
CA ARG A 145 10.21 -22.61 -9.30
C ARG A 145 10.47 -22.07 -10.71
N GLU A 146 9.43 -21.73 -11.48
CA GLU A 146 9.56 -21.12 -12.80
C GLU A 146 10.43 -19.85 -12.78
N LEU A 147 10.28 -19.03 -11.74
CA LEU A 147 11.05 -17.81 -11.57
C LEU A 147 12.56 -18.07 -11.44
N VAL A 148 13.00 -19.23 -10.96
CA VAL A 148 14.44 -19.56 -10.87
C VAL A 148 15.04 -19.62 -12.27
N GLU A 149 14.38 -20.31 -13.20
CA GLU A 149 14.84 -20.45 -14.59
C GLU A 149 14.69 -19.14 -15.36
N LEU A 150 13.58 -18.44 -15.16
CA LEU A 150 13.33 -17.15 -15.82
C LEU A 150 14.38 -16.10 -15.44
N LEU A 151 14.79 -16.05 -14.18
CA LEU A 151 15.75 -15.06 -13.69
C LEU A 151 17.23 -15.45 -13.95
N ALA A 152 17.51 -16.73 -14.22
CA ALA A 152 18.88 -17.23 -14.38
C ALA A 152 19.72 -16.43 -15.41
N PRO A 153 19.22 -16.09 -16.62
CA PRO A 153 20.00 -15.31 -17.58
C PRO A 153 20.30 -13.87 -17.14
N TYR A 154 19.45 -13.31 -16.25
CA TYR A 154 19.60 -11.94 -15.75
C TYR A 154 20.54 -11.82 -14.55
N ARG A 155 20.98 -12.94 -13.98
CA ARG A 155 21.93 -12.98 -12.86
C ARG A 155 23.38 -12.81 -13.34
N ARG A 156 23.67 -13.18 -14.61
CA ARG A 156 25.02 -13.10 -15.15
C ARG A 156 25.46 -11.64 -15.20
N ASP A 157 26.63 -11.35 -14.60
CA ASP A 157 27.26 -10.04 -14.56
C ASP A 157 26.36 -8.91 -13.99
N ALA A 158 25.35 -9.33 -13.20
CA ALA A 158 24.32 -8.41 -12.72
C ALA A 158 24.86 -7.30 -11.81
N LEU A 159 25.94 -7.55 -11.05
CA LEU A 159 26.53 -6.55 -10.14
C LEU A 159 27.41 -5.53 -10.84
N GLU A 160 27.95 -5.78 -12.05
CA GLU A 160 28.96 -4.90 -12.67
C GLU A 160 28.47 -3.46 -12.85
N ARG A 161 27.22 -3.28 -13.25
CA ARG A 161 26.58 -1.97 -13.47
C ARG A 161 25.26 -1.82 -12.69
N HIS A 162 25.12 -2.58 -11.61
CA HIS A 162 23.85 -2.60 -10.88
C HIS A 162 23.62 -1.27 -10.13
N PRO A 163 22.45 -0.63 -10.24
CA PRO A 163 22.18 0.63 -9.56
C PRO A 163 22.17 0.51 -8.03
N TRP A 164 22.09 -0.71 -7.52
CA TRP A 164 22.13 -1.04 -6.10
C TRP A 164 23.43 -1.72 -5.66
N ARG A 165 24.50 -1.62 -6.47
CA ARG A 165 25.80 -2.25 -6.20
C ARG A 165 26.34 -1.88 -4.82
N ASP A 166 26.30 -0.58 -4.52
CA ASP A 166 26.87 -0.06 -3.27
C ASP A 166 26.05 -0.43 -2.02
N TRP A 167 24.95 -1.11 -2.19
CA TRP A 167 24.08 -1.52 -1.09
C TRP A 167 24.55 -2.79 -0.36
N ALA A 168 25.33 -3.63 -1.04
CA ALA A 168 25.96 -4.78 -0.40
C ALA A 168 27.00 -4.35 0.65
N ASP A 169 27.63 -3.18 0.42
CA ASP A 169 28.69 -2.64 1.26
C ASP A 169 28.22 -1.52 2.22
N ALA A 170 27.03 -0.97 2.00
CA ALA A 170 26.60 0.31 2.54
C ALA A 170 25.55 0.25 3.66
N GLU A 171 25.38 -0.86 4.39
CA GLU A 171 24.48 -0.87 5.56
C GLU A 171 24.81 0.22 6.59
N ALA A 172 26.09 0.54 6.75
CA ALA A 172 26.57 1.57 7.68
C ALA A 172 26.38 3.00 7.12
N GLU A 173 26.60 3.21 5.83
CA GLU A 173 26.54 4.52 5.18
C GLU A 173 25.11 4.96 4.84
N ALA A 174 24.24 4.00 4.56
CA ALA A 174 22.82 4.24 4.27
C ALA A 174 22.02 4.73 5.46
N ALA A 175 22.36 4.30 6.67
CA ALA A 175 21.75 4.80 7.89
C ALA A 175 22.03 6.31 8.10
N ALA A 176 23.20 6.79 7.65
CA ALA A 176 23.61 8.18 7.75
C ALA A 176 22.99 9.07 6.66
N SER A 177 22.69 8.52 5.47
CA SER A 177 22.19 9.28 4.31
C SER A 177 20.66 9.27 4.15
N GLY A 178 19.93 8.58 5.04
CA GLY A 178 18.48 8.43 4.95
C GLY A 178 18.00 7.54 3.78
N ARG A 179 18.92 6.98 3.00
CA ARG A 179 18.61 6.04 1.91
C ARG A 179 18.25 4.68 2.51
N ARG A 180 17.09 4.17 2.18
CA ARG A 180 16.67 2.84 2.62
C ARG A 180 17.03 1.81 1.57
N LEU A 181 17.92 0.91 1.93
CA LEU A 181 18.44 -0.15 1.08
C LEU A 181 17.53 -1.39 1.12
N PRO A 182 17.53 -2.24 0.07
CA PRO A 182 16.98 -3.59 0.16
C PRO A 182 17.73 -4.35 1.26
N GLY A 183 17.03 -4.81 2.27
CA GLY A 183 17.66 -5.52 3.36
C GLY A 183 17.74 -4.75 4.68
N ALA A 184 17.43 -3.45 4.70
CA ALA A 184 17.38 -2.69 5.94
C ALA A 184 16.48 -3.37 6.99
N THR A 185 17.04 -3.59 8.18
CA THR A 185 16.31 -4.23 9.28
C THR A 185 15.18 -3.37 9.79
N SER A 186 14.02 -3.98 10.05
CA SER A 186 12.89 -3.37 10.72
C SER A 186 12.45 -4.26 11.87
N ARG A 187 11.62 -3.74 12.79
CA ARG A 187 11.09 -4.58 13.89
C ARG A 187 10.30 -5.81 13.38
N TRP A 188 9.81 -5.79 12.14
CA TRP A 188 9.02 -6.87 11.54
C TRP A 188 9.84 -7.94 10.86
N ASN A 189 11.10 -7.65 10.55
CA ASN A 189 12.01 -8.58 9.88
C ASN A 189 13.26 -8.93 10.72
N ARG A 190 13.25 -8.57 12.00
CA ARG A 190 14.34 -8.89 12.93
C ARG A 190 14.56 -10.42 12.97
N GLY A 191 15.78 -10.87 12.71
CA GLY A 191 16.16 -12.29 12.69
C GLY A 191 15.84 -13.02 11.37
N LYS A 192 15.35 -12.33 10.34
CA LYS A 192 15.21 -12.91 8.99
C LYS A 192 16.48 -12.64 8.19
N ASP A 193 16.87 -13.63 7.40
CA ASP A 193 17.89 -13.43 6.35
C ASP A 193 17.30 -12.52 5.27
N LEU A 194 17.90 -11.35 5.11
CA LEU A 194 17.51 -10.33 4.14
C LEU A 194 18.47 -10.26 2.95
N SER A 195 19.44 -11.19 2.87
CA SER A 195 20.32 -11.31 1.72
C SER A 195 19.51 -11.39 0.43
N TRP A 196 20.05 -10.84 -0.63
CA TRP A 196 19.39 -10.79 -1.92
C TRP A 196 20.37 -11.06 -3.04
N GLU A 197 19.84 -11.57 -4.15
CA GLU A 197 20.58 -11.81 -5.37
C GLU A 197 20.26 -10.72 -6.37
N PRO A 198 21.25 -10.06 -6.97
CA PRO A 198 21.03 -9.07 -8.01
C PRO A 198 20.58 -9.73 -9.31
N VAL A 199 19.73 -9.01 -10.06
CA VAL A 199 19.45 -9.30 -11.47
C VAL A 199 19.58 -8.01 -12.26
N ARG A 200 20.06 -8.10 -13.51
CA ARG A 200 20.09 -6.94 -14.40
C ARG A 200 18.70 -6.33 -14.47
N PRO A 201 18.55 -5.01 -14.27
CA PRO A 201 17.27 -4.32 -14.16
C PRO A 201 16.59 -4.12 -15.53
N GLU A 202 16.37 -5.22 -16.24
CA GLU A 202 15.79 -5.27 -17.60
C GLU A 202 14.33 -5.75 -17.59
N LEU A 203 13.92 -6.48 -16.54
CA LEU A 203 12.58 -7.01 -16.44
C LEU A 203 11.65 -6.02 -15.75
N VAL A 204 10.46 -5.86 -16.34
CA VAL A 204 9.37 -5.06 -15.76
C VAL A 204 8.19 -5.95 -15.44
N CYS A 205 7.59 -5.71 -14.28
CA CYS A 205 6.34 -6.36 -13.89
C CYS A 205 5.33 -5.35 -13.36
N GLU A 206 4.06 -5.62 -13.65
CA GLU A 206 2.93 -4.93 -13.04
C GLU A 206 2.62 -5.58 -11.70
N VAL A 207 2.49 -4.75 -10.68
CA VAL A 207 2.10 -5.17 -9.33
C VAL A 207 0.91 -4.36 -8.83
N ALA A 208 0.01 -4.99 -8.08
CA ALA A 208 -0.99 -4.26 -7.33
C ALA A 208 -0.44 -3.92 -5.94
N PHE A 209 -0.66 -2.70 -5.50
CA PHE A 209 -0.27 -2.22 -4.18
C PHE A 209 -1.46 -1.53 -3.49
N ASP A 210 -1.44 -1.43 -2.17
CA ASP A 210 -2.54 -0.85 -1.41
C ASP A 210 -2.29 0.63 -1.06
N HIS A 211 -1.07 0.96 -0.68
CA HIS A 211 -0.74 2.29 -0.19
C HIS A 211 0.76 2.58 -0.30
N LEU A 212 1.08 3.81 -0.69
CA LEU A 212 2.43 4.35 -0.57
C LEU A 212 2.64 4.97 0.82
N GLN A 213 3.76 4.67 1.42
CA GLN A 213 4.23 5.34 2.62
C GLN A 213 5.55 6.03 2.31
N ARG A 214 5.50 7.34 2.10
CA ARG A 214 6.56 8.13 1.49
C ARG A 214 6.86 7.59 0.07
N ASP A 215 8.06 7.07 -0.14
CA ASP A 215 8.60 6.57 -1.40
C ASP A 215 8.51 5.03 -1.56
N ARG A 216 7.73 4.33 -0.70
CA ARG A 216 7.66 2.86 -0.68
C ARG A 216 6.25 2.32 -0.52
N PHE A 217 6.03 1.13 -1.06
CA PHE A 217 4.83 0.36 -0.73
C PHE A 217 4.83 -0.01 0.75
N ARG A 218 3.74 0.31 1.43
CA ARG A 218 3.56 0.03 2.87
C ARG A 218 3.62 -1.47 3.18
N HIS A 219 3.06 -2.29 2.29
CA HIS A 219 3.04 -3.74 2.39
C HIS A 219 3.64 -4.38 1.14
N ALA A 220 3.90 -5.69 1.20
CA ALA A 220 4.30 -6.44 0.03
C ALA A 220 3.20 -6.34 -1.05
N SER A 221 3.60 -5.98 -2.26
CA SER A 221 2.70 -5.87 -3.39
C SER A 221 2.32 -7.25 -3.94
N THR A 222 1.26 -7.28 -4.74
CA THR A 222 0.79 -8.50 -5.40
C THR A 222 1.20 -8.49 -6.86
N PHE A 223 2.01 -9.46 -7.29
CA PHE A 223 2.37 -9.64 -8.69
C PHE A 223 1.11 -9.86 -9.55
N ARG A 224 1.02 -9.14 -10.69
CA ARG A 224 -0.05 -9.28 -11.66
C ARG A 224 0.43 -10.00 -12.91
N ARG A 225 1.40 -9.42 -13.60
CA ARG A 225 1.95 -9.95 -14.85
C ARG A 225 3.32 -9.35 -15.17
N TRP A 226 4.03 -9.99 -16.07
CA TRP A 226 5.19 -9.39 -16.71
C TRP A 226 4.76 -8.34 -17.74
N ARG A 227 5.59 -7.34 -17.92
CA ARG A 227 5.37 -6.23 -18.87
C ARG A 227 6.52 -6.19 -19.88
N PRO A 228 6.56 -7.13 -20.86
CA PRO A 228 7.58 -7.11 -21.90
C PRO A 228 7.41 -5.93 -22.89
N ASP A 229 6.27 -5.28 -22.83
CA ASP A 229 5.92 -4.06 -23.57
C ASP A 229 6.46 -2.77 -22.94
N ARG A 230 7.03 -2.85 -21.72
CA ARG A 230 7.57 -1.70 -20.97
C ARG A 230 9.08 -1.81 -20.78
N SER A 231 9.75 -0.67 -20.81
CA SER A 231 11.17 -0.57 -20.46
C SER A 231 11.36 -0.17 -19.00
N ALA A 232 12.56 -0.42 -18.46
CA ALA A 232 12.92 0.04 -17.13
C ALA A 232 12.83 1.58 -17.01
N ALA A 233 13.05 2.32 -18.09
CA ALA A 233 12.97 3.78 -18.14
C ALA A 233 11.53 4.32 -17.92
N ASP A 234 10.51 3.50 -18.22
CA ASP A 234 9.11 3.85 -18.07
C ASP A 234 8.62 3.69 -16.63
N CYS A 235 9.40 2.98 -15.77
CA CYS A 235 9.02 2.66 -14.41
C CYS A 235 9.39 3.80 -13.46
N ARG A 236 8.61 4.86 -13.44
CA ARG A 236 8.86 6.10 -12.67
C ARG A 236 7.82 6.28 -11.58
N TYR A 237 8.14 7.15 -10.59
CA TYR A 237 7.22 7.49 -9.50
C TYR A 237 6.00 8.31 -9.96
N ASP A 238 6.08 9.03 -11.06
CA ASP A 238 4.98 9.84 -11.62
C ASP A 238 3.72 9.01 -11.96
N GLN A 239 3.87 7.71 -12.26
CA GLN A 239 2.74 6.79 -12.41
C GLN A 239 1.91 6.57 -11.13
N LEU A 240 2.42 7.02 -9.97
CA LEU A 240 1.80 6.83 -8.65
C LEU A 240 1.12 8.11 -8.15
N GLU A 241 0.67 8.98 -9.04
CA GLU A 241 0.07 10.27 -8.71
C GLU A 241 -1.03 10.14 -7.63
N GLU A 242 -0.94 11.01 -6.65
CA GLU A 242 -1.94 11.14 -5.59
C GLU A 242 -2.83 12.34 -5.88
N THR A 243 -4.13 12.21 -5.61
CA THR A 243 -5.06 13.36 -5.72
C THR A 243 -4.67 14.44 -4.70
N PRO A 244 -4.63 15.73 -5.09
CA PRO A 244 -4.25 16.79 -4.18
C PRO A 244 -5.11 16.86 -2.91
N PRO A 245 -4.53 17.20 -1.74
CA PRO A 245 -5.25 17.29 -0.47
C PRO A 245 -6.46 18.24 -0.45
N ALA A 246 -6.51 19.22 -1.36
CA ALA A 246 -7.63 20.16 -1.48
C ALA A 246 -8.99 19.50 -1.71
N LEU A 247 -9.01 18.31 -2.32
CA LEU A 247 -10.27 17.57 -2.52
C LEU A 247 -10.82 16.95 -1.24
N LEU A 248 -9.99 16.78 -0.20
CA LEU A 248 -10.46 16.28 1.11
C LEU A 248 -11.28 17.34 1.86
N ALA A 249 -10.95 18.61 1.72
CA ALA A 249 -11.71 19.71 2.32
C ALA A 249 -13.15 19.75 1.81
N ASP A 250 -13.36 19.50 0.51
CA ASP A 250 -14.71 19.45 -0.08
C ASP A 250 -15.55 18.29 0.44
N LEU A 251 -14.90 17.17 0.83
CA LEU A 251 -15.60 15.99 1.35
C LEU A 251 -16.06 16.18 2.80
N PHE A 252 -15.27 16.86 3.63
CA PHE A 252 -15.56 16.99 5.06
C PHE A 252 -16.21 18.34 5.40
N GLY A 253 -16.39 19.24 4.47
CA GLY A 253 -17.02 20.55 4.62
C GLY A 253 -16.25 21.44 5.60
N HIS A 254 -15.69 22.52 5.15
CA HIS A 254 -15.20 23.63 6.00
C HIS A 254 -16.11 24.83 5.79
#